data_02a40d14e372f1ced74a15480c6cc7ad
#
_entry.id   02a40d14e372f1ced74a15480c6cc7ad
#
_cell.length_a   1.000
_cell.length_b   1.000
_cell.length_c   1.000
_cell.angle_alpha   90.00
_cell.angle_beta   90.00
_cell.angle_gamma   90.00
#
_symmetry.space_group_name_H-M   'P 1'
#
loop_
_entity.id
_entity.type
_entity.pdbx_description
1 polymer ?
#
loop_
_entity_poly.entity_id
_entity_poly.type
_entity_poly.pdbx_seq_one_letter_code
_entity_poly.pdbx_strand_id
1 'polypeptide(L)'
;MVAVAILAAGRGTRMKSSLPKVLHALGGRSLLERTLDSCRLLDLKRRIAIVGYQAEQVKEALQHQEKLEFVEQTEQLGTGHAVQQLLPHLEGFTGDLLVLNGDVPLLRPETLQRLMNLHQTNQNAATLLTAYLPDPKGYGRVFCDGHNVVTQIVEDRDCTAAQKQNHRVNAGIYAFNWQKLAEILPKLSTNNQQQEYYLTEAIAYLHPVMAVDVEDCLEISGINDRKQLAQAYQILQARIKDYWMSAGVTLIDPDSITIDDTVTLHPDVIIEPQTHLRGNTEIGSGSRIGPGSSIENSILGENVTAMYSVVANSQVGDGCRIGPYAHLRDQVTVGASCRIGNFVEMKKATIGNQTNVAHLSYLGDATLGDRVNVGAGTITANYDGVKKHHTHIGSGTKTGANSVFVAPITVGENVTVAAGSVISKDVPDNSLAIARERQKNIEGWHVESD
;
A
#
# COMPACT_ATOMS: atom_id res chain seq x y z
N MET A 1 -20.09 10.75 22.25
CA MET A 1 -19.97 10.47 20.79
C MET A 1 -18.73 11.16 20.25
N VAL A 2 -18.03 10.54 19.26
CA VAL A 2 -16.81 11.15 18.69
C VAL A 2 -17.00 11.33 17.17
N ALA A 3 -16.68 12.51 16.68
CA ALA A 3 -16.50 12.79 15.25
C ALA A 3 -15.02 13.06 14.97
N VAL A 4 -14.53 12.68 13.79
CA VAL A 4 -13.19 13.07 13.32
C VAL A 4 -13.31 13.99 12.12
N ALA A 5 -12.51 15.05 12.10
CA ALA A 5 -12.31 15.92 10.95
C ALA A 5 -10.84 15.93 10.54
N ILE A 6 -10.55 15.60 9.29
CA ILE A 6 -9.19 15.57 8.77
C ILE A 6 -8.99 16.74 7.80
N LEU A 7 -8.02 17.60 8.10
CA LEU A 7 -7.70 18.76 7.29
C LEU A 7 -6.92 18.35 6.04
N ALA A 8 -7.55 18.37 4.88
CA ALA A 8 -7.02 17.92 3.60
C ALA A 8 -7.16 18.96 2.46
N ALA A 9 -7.44 20.22 2.79
CA ALA A 9 -7.76 21.28 1.80
C ALA A 9 -6.53 21.99 1.20
N GLY A 10 -5.34 21.77 1.75
CA GLY A 10 -4.13 22.51 1.40
C GLY A 10 -3.58 22.20 0.00
N ARG A 11 -3.04 23.21 -0.69
CA ARG A 11 -2.46 23.08 -2.05
C ARG A 11 -1.19 22.24 -2.12
N GLY A 12 -0.38 22.17 -1.06
CA GLY A 12 0.85 21.38 -1.04
C GLY A 12 1.91 21.77 -2.10
N THR A 13 2.07 23.04 -2.38
CA THR A 13 2.92 23.57 -3.48
C THR A 13 4.37 23.08 -3.44
N ARG A 14 4.91 22.80 -2.24
CA ARG A 14 6.27 22.27 -2.03
C ARG A 14 6.46 20.85 -2.58
N MET A 15 5.37 20.09 -2.79
CA MET A 15 5.43 18.76 -3.42
C MET A 15 5.80 18.82 -4.90
N LYS A 16 5.62 20.00 -5.57
CA LYS A 16 5.84 20.20 -7.01
C LYS A 16 5.17 19.11 -7.85
N SER A 17 3.89 18.88 -7.60
CA SER A 17 3.08 17.80 -8.20
C SER A 17 1.71 18.32 -8.59
N SER A 18 1.14 17.75 -9.66
CA SER A 18 -0.28 17.90 -10.00
C SER A 18 -1.20 17.07 -9.11
N LEU A 19 -0.64 16.05 -8.42
CA LEU A 19 -1.39 15.25 -7.46
C LEU A 19 -1.54 16.03 -6.15
N PRO A 20 -2.75 16.10 -5.54
CA PRO A 20 -2.94 16.65 -4.20
C PRO A 20 -1.98 16.04 -3.19
N LYS A 21 -1.41 16.86 -2.31
CA LYS A 21 -0.43 16.41 -1.31
C LYS A 21 -0.88 15.17 -0.55
N VAL A 22 -2.11 15.17 -0.09
CA VAL A 22 -2.71 14.11 0.74
C VAL A 22 -2.93 12.79 0.00
N LEU A 23 -2.86 12.77 -1.33
CA LEU A 23 -2.98 11.57 -2.16
C LEU A 23 -1.63 10.93 -2.52
N HIS A 24 -0.49 11.54 -2.14
CA HIS A 24 0.79 10.86 -2.35
C HIS A 24 0.87 9.56 -1.55
N ALA A 25 1.34 8.52 -2.22
CA ALA A 25 1.45 7.20 -1.62
C ALA A 25 2.63 7.10 -0.64
N LEU A 26 2.39 6.39 0.44
CA LEU A 26 3.37 6.01 1.46
C LEU A 26 3.12 4.55 1.84
N GLY A 27 3.95 3.60 1.38
CA GLY A 27 3.80 2.17 1.65
C GLY A 27 2.44 1.61 1.20
N GLY A 28 2.05 1.84 -0.06
CA GLY A 28 0.84 1.29 -0.65
C GLY A 28 -0.46 2.08 -0.43
N ARG A 29 -0.49 3.03 0.54
CA ARG A 29 -1.68 3.86 0.84
C ARG A 29 -1.36 5.35 0.72
N SER A 30 -2.38 6.18 0.43
CA SER A 30 -2.22 7.64 0.46
C SER A 30 -2.00 8.18 1.87
N LEU A 31 -1.43 9.39 1.99
CA LEU A 31 -1.25 10.04 3.29
C LEU A 31 -2.58 10.17 4.04
N LEU A 32 -3.65 10.52 3.34
CA LEU A 32 -4.97 10.69 3.93
C LEU A 32 -5.56 9.36 4.43
N GLU A 33 -5.40 8.27 3.67
CA GLU A 33 -5.83 6.93 4.12
C GLU A 33 -5.08 6.50 5.38
N ARG A 34 -3.78 6.80 5.48
CA ARG A 34 -3.01 6.51 6.70
C ARG A 34 -3.49 7.31 7.89
N THR A 35 -3.81 8.59 7.69
CA THR A 35 -4.40 9.41 8.75
C THR A 35 -5.78 8.88 9.17
N LEU A 36 -6.60 8.42 8.23
CA LEU A 36 -7.88 7.76 8.54
C LEU A 36 -7.67 6.45 9.32
N ASP A 37 -6.69 5.65 8.94
CA ASP A 37 -6.38 4.37 9.62
C ASP A 37 -5.87 4.59 11.05
N SER A 38 -5.19 5.70 11.34
CA SER A 38 -4.79 6.03 12.71
C SER A 38 -5.98 6.13 13.69
N CYS A 39 -7.20 6.31 13.18
CA CYS A 39 -8.42 6.37 13.97
C CYS A 39 -9.09 5.00 14.21
N ARG A 40 -8.52 3.87 13.75
CA ARG A 40 -9.17 2.55 13.77
C ARG A 40 -9.56 2.01 15.15
N LEU A 41 -8.90 2.47 16.21
CA LEU A 41 -9.21 2.09 17.59
C LEU A 41 -10.30 2.95 18.25
N LEU A 42 -10.83 3.96 17.55
CA LEU A 42 -11.84 4.88 18.07
C LEU A 42 -13.24 4.50 17.57
N ASP A 43 -14.24 4.53 18.47
CA ASP A 43 -15.66 4.41 18.07
C ASP A 43 -16.15 5.75 17.50
N LEU A 44 -15.94 5.95 16.20
CA LEU A 44 -16.31 7.17 15.50
C LEU A 44 -17.74 7.11 14.98
N LYS A 45 -18.54 8.13 15.31
CA LYS A 45 -19.90 8.29 14.76
C LYS A 45 -19.89 8.99 13.41
N ARG A 46 -18.91 9.88 13.17
CA ARG A 46 -18.75 10.59 11.89
C ARG A 46 -17.27 10.66 11.52
N ARG A 47 -16.99 10.49 10.24
CA ARG A 47 -15.66 10.60 9.65
C ARG A 47 -15.74 11.64 8.54
N ILE A 48 -15.05 12.76 8.68
CA ILE A 48 -15.14 13.90 7.78
C ILE A 48 -13.76 14.27 7.25
N ALA A 49 -13.61 14.38 5.93
CA ALA A 49 -12.45 14.96 5.29
C ALA A 49 -12.80 16.37 4.80
N ILE A 50 -12.07 17.38 5.30
CA ILE A 50 -12.22 18.75 4.83
C ILE A 50 -11.30 18.93 3.63
N VAL A 51 -11.87 19.00 2.44
CA VAL A 51 -11.18 19.07 1.15
C VAL A 51 -11.25 20.48 0.55
N GLY A 52 -10.37 20.81 -0.38
CA GLY A 52 -10.33 22.13 -1.00
C GLY A 52 -9.63 22.08 -2.34
N TYR A 53 -8.31 22.23 -2.38
CA TYR A 53 -7.57 22.13 -3.64
C TYR A 53 -7.79 20.78 -4.30
N GLN A 54 -8.30 20.77 -5.53
CA GLN A 54 -8.65 19.55 -6.29
C GLN A 54 -9.57 18.60 -5.51
N ALA A 55 -10.59 19.12 -4.85
CA ALA A 55 -11.50 18.38 -4.00
C ALA A 55 -12.08 17.14 -4.70
N GLU A 56 -12.49 17.26 -5.97
CA GLU A 56 -13.07 16.13 -6.72
C GLU A 56 -12.08 14.96 -6.88
N GLN A 57 -10.81 15.25 -7.14
CA GLN A 57 -9.80 14.19 -7.24
C GLN A 57 -9.59 13.47 -5.90
N VAL A 58 -9.67 14.19 -4.77
CA VAL A 58 -9.58 13.59 -3.44
C VAL A 58 -10.82 12.74 -3.14
N LYS A 59 -12.02 13.23 -3.47
CA LYS A 59 -13.27 12.48 -3.29
C LYS A 59 -13.27 11.19 -4.11
N GLU A 60 -12.89 11.26 -5.39
CA GLU A 60 -12.80 10.10 -6.28
C GLU A 60 -11.81 9.05 -5.76
N ALA A 61 -10.61 9.48 -5.35
CA ALA A 61 -9.59 8.58 -4.82
C ALA A 61 -10.03 7.84 -3.55
N LEU A 62 -10.92 8.43 -2.75
CA LEU A 62 -11.38 7.90 -1.46
C LEU A 62 -12.82 7.37 -1.49
N GLN A 63 -13.45 7.26 -2.66
CA GLN A 63 -14.84 6.77 -2.79
C GLN A 63 -15.07 5.37 -2.20
N HIS A 64 -13.99 4.56 -2.10
CA HIS A 64 -14.01 3.23 -1.51
C HIS A 64 -14.03 3.25 0.04
N GLN A 65 -13.78 4.40 0.67
CA GLN A 65 -13.81 4.55 2.12
C GLN A 65 -15.26 4.69 2.60
N GLU A 66 -15.76 3.64 3.23
CA GLU A 66 -17.13 3.63 3.75
C GLU A 66 -17.36 4.72 4.80
N LYS A 67 -18.54 5.37 4.74
CA LYS A 67 -18.98 6.38 5.72
C LYS A 67 -18.03 7.57 5.87
N LEU A 68 -17.21 7.87 4.85
CA LEU A 68 -16.41 9.07 4.81
C LEU A 68 -17.24 10.21 4.18
N GLU A 69 -17.42 11.28 4.94
CA GLU A 69 -18.09 12.49 4.51
C GLU A 69 -17.07 13.53 4.01
N PHE A 70 -17.43 14.33 3.04
CA PHE A 70 -16.57 15.40 2.52
C PHE A 70 -17.21 16.75 2.78
N VAL A 71 -16.43 17.68 3.33
CA VAL A 71 -16.81 19.08 3.54
C VAL A 71 -15.81 19.94 2.78
N GLU A 72 -16.31 20.90 2.01
CA GLU A 72 -15.44 21.74 1.18
C GLU A 72 -15.04 23.03 1.88
N GLN A 73 -13.74 23.29 1.87
CA GLN A 73 -13.15 24.60 2.15
C GLN A 73 -12.81 25.25 0.81
N THR A 74 -13.69 26.09 0.29
CA THR A 74 -13.53 26.75 -1.04
C THR A 74 -12.38 27.75 -1.04
N GLU A 75 -12.20 28.49 0.05
CA GLU A 75 -11.10 29.44 0.25
C GLU A 75 -10.20 28.93 1.36
N GLN A 76 -8.88 28.81 1.08
CA GLN A 76 -7.90 28.31 2.05
C GLN A 76 -7.42 29.45 2.96
N LEU A 77 -8.27 29.89 3.89
CA LEU A 77 -8.00 31.00 4.82
C LEU A 77 -7.47 30.54 6.19
N GLY A 78 -6.89 29.36 6.27
CA GLY A 78 -6.27 28.83 7.49
C GLY A 78 -7.02 27.63 8.09
N THR A 79 -6.42 27.06 9.15
CA THR A 79 -6.92 25.83 9.81
C THR A 79 -8.21 26.08 10.61
N GLY A 80 -8.36 27.25 11.22
CA GLY A 80 -9.60 27.68 11.87
C GLY A 80 -10.74 27.78 10.88
N HIS A 81 -10.51 28.42 9.70
CA HIS A 81 -11.48 28.51 8.65
C HIS A 81 -11.93 27.14 8.12
N ALA A 82 -11.01 26.18 8.02
CA ALA A 82 -11.34 24.81 7.64
C ALA A 82 -12.33 24.18 8.63
N VAL A 83 -12.10 24.32 9.93
CA VAL A 83 -12.97 23.77 10.97
C VAL A 83 -14.29 24.54 11.06
N GLN A 84 -14.33 25.84 10.74
CA GLN A 84 -15.57 26.62 10.65
C GLN A 84 -16.56 26.05 9.62
N GLN A 85 -16.06 25.40 8.54
CA GLN A 85 -16.93 24.75 7.55
C GLN A 85 -17.77 23.61 8.14
N LEU A 86 -17.38 23.10 9.31
CA LEU A 86 -18.14 22.05 10.00
C LEU A 86 -19.39 22.56 10.72
N LEU A 87 -19.52 23.86 10.98
CA LEU A 87 -20.65 24.42 11.75
C LEU A 87 -22.02 23.96 11.22
N PRO A 88 -22.35 24.10 9.93
CA PRO A 88 -23.63 23.61 9.40
C PRO A 88 -23.71 22.07 9.33
N HIS A 89 -22.57 21.38 9.21
CA HIS A 89 -22.54 19.92 9.06
C HIS A 89 -22.66 19.18 10.40
N LEU A 90 -22.25 19.81 11.49
CA LEU A 90 -22.33 19.27 12.85
C LEU A 90 -23.39 19.99 13.70
N GLU A 91 -24.38 20.63 13.07
CA GLU A 91 -25.53 21.19 13.78
C GLU A 91 -26.25 20.10 14.58
N GLY A 92 -26.51 20.33 15.85
CA GLY A 92 -27.13 19.35 16.76
C GLY A 92 -26.21 18.20 17.22
N PHE A 93 -24.97 18.12 16.73
CA PHE A 93 -24.03 17.11 17.23
C PHE A 93 -23.59 17.45 18.65
N THR A 94 -23.68 16.44 19.53
CA THR A 94 -23.22 16.54 20.93
C THR A 94 -22.12 15.52 21.16
N GLY A 95 -20.92 16.00 21.45
CA GLY A 95 -19.78 15.11 21.70
C GLY A 95 -18.45 15.78 21.41
N ASP A 96 -17.45 14.95 21.15
CA ASP A 96 -16.08 15.40 20.94
C ASP A 96 -15.75 15.43 19.45
N LEU A 97 -15.01 16.44 19.02
CA LEU A 97 -14.42 16.54 17.69
C LEU A 97 -12.93 16.31 17.76
N LEU A 98 -12.44 15.25 17.12
CA LEU A 98 -11.03 15.02 16.87
C LEU A 98 -10.63 15.72 15.57
N VAL A 99 -9.66 16.62 15.61
CA VAL A 99 -9.13 17.31 14.42
C VAL A 99 -7.72 16.81 14.13
N LEU A 100 -7.50 16.31 12.92
CA LEU A 100 -6.24 15.75 12.45
C LEU A 100 -5.76 16.47 11.18
N ASN A 101 -4.44 16.51 10.97
CA ASN A 101 -3.86 16.96 9.73
C ASN A 101 -3.71 15.77 8.75
N GLY A 102 -4.21 15.89 7.53
CA GLY A 102 -4.17 14.82 6.51
C GLY A 102 -2.76 14.51 5.96
N ASP A 103 -1.75 15.23 6.42
CA ASP A 103 -0.34 15.05 6.04
C ASP A 103 0.55 14.51 7.16
N VAL A 104 -0.04 13.97 8.24
CA VAL A 104 0.66 13.35 9.37
C VAL A 104 0.41 11.83 9.38
N PRO A 105 0.99 11.06 8.45
CA PRO A 105 0.62 9.66 8.21
C PRO A 105 1.26 8.65 9.16
N LEU A 106 2.17 9.09 10.04
CA LEU A 106 2.91 8.21 10.95
C LEU A 106 2.29 8.14 12.35
N LEU A 107 1.16 8.81 12.55
CA LEU A 107 0.44 8.86 13.82
C LEU A 107 -0.09 7.48 14.20
N ARG A 108 0.16 7.04 15.44
CA ARG A 108 -0.25 5.72 15.93
C ARG A 108 -1.68 5.76 16.48
N PRO A 109 -2.47 4.72 16.27
CA PRO A 109 -3.83 4.62 16.83
C PRO A 109 -3.86 4.69 18.35
N GLU A 110 -2.88 4.10 19.03
CA GLU A 110 -2.75 4.09 20.49
C GLU A 110 -2.54 5.50 21.04
N THR A 111 -1.82 6.34 20.31
CA THR A 111 -1.62 7.76 20.66
C THR A 111 -2.93 8.54 20.60
N LEU A 112 -3.75 8.33 19.57
CA LEU A 112 -5.08 8.95 19.48
C LEU A 112 -6.03 8.43 20.55
N GLN A 113 -5.98 7.13 20.85
CA GLN A 113 -6.81 6.56 21.92
C GLN A 113 -6.44 7.17 23.29
N ARG A 114 -5.15 7.33 23.55
CA ARG A 114 -4.66 7.99 24.78
C ARG A 114 -5.11 9.45 24.87
N LEU A 115 -5.02 10.20 23.76
CA LEU A 115 -5.52 11.56 23.66
C LEU A 115 -7.01 11.65 24.00
N MET A 116 -7.83 10.81 23.38
CA MET A 116 -9.28 10.80 23.57
C MET A 116 -9.66 10.37 24.99
N ASN A 117 -8.99 9.36 25.55
CA ASN A 117 -9.23 8.90 26.90
C ASN A 117 -8.96 10.02 27.93
N LEU A 118 -7.85 10.73 27.78
CA LEU A 118 -7.52 11.86 28.67
C LEU A 118 -8.53 13.00 28.51
N HIS A 119 -8.92 13.30 27.26
CA HIS A 119 -9.89 14.34 26.96
C HIS A 119 -11.23 14.09 27.68
N GLN A 120 -11.73 12.87 27.54
CA GLN A 120 -13.04 12.46 28.08
C GLN A 120 -13.01 12.29 29.62
N THR A 121 -11.97 11.66 30.16
CA THR A 121 -11.85 11.43 31.61
C THR A 121 -11.81 12.75 32.38
N ASN A 122 -11.11 13.74 31.87
CA ASN A 122 -10.96 15.04 32.53
C ASN A 122 -12.04 16.05 32.10
N GLN A 123 -12.96 15.68 31.20
CA GLN A 123 -13.99 16.57 30.65
C GLN A 123 -13.42 17.88 30.12
N ASN A 124 -12.28 17.80 29.44
CA ASN A 124 -11.57 18.97 28.94
C ASN A 124 -12.39 19.74 27.88
N ALA A 125 -12.19 21.04 27.78
CA ALA A 125 -12.71 21.81 26.65
C ALA A 125 -11.89 21.54 25.38
N ALA A 126 -10.57 21.35 25.55
CA ALA A 126 -9.68 20.89 24.51
C ALA A 126 -8.53 20.04 25.10
N THR A 127 -8.01 19.11 24.30
CA THR A 127 -6.77 18.39 24.59
C THR A 127 -5.97 18.31 23.31
N LEU A 128 -4.67 18.60 23.36
CA LEU A 128 -3.82 18.60 22.17
C LEU A 128 -2.61 17.70 22.31
N LEU A 129 -2.15 17.14 21.20
CA LEU A 129 -0.89 16.43 21.13
C LEU A 129 0.26 17.43 21.05
N THR A 130 1.30 17.16 21.84
CA THR A 130 2.57 17.88 21.84
C THR A 130 3.73 16.91 21.67
N ALA A 131 4.88 17.42 21.26
CA ALA A 131 6.12 16.68 21.19
C ALA A 131 7.30 17.58 21.57
N TYR A 132 8.37 16.98 22.06
CA TYR A 132 9.66 17.66 22.21
C TYR A 132 10.53 17.36 21.01
N LEU A 133 10.86 18.39 20.22
CA LEU A 133 11.69 18.26 19.02
C LEU A 133 13.09 18.84 19.26
N PRO A 134 14.18 18.18 18.79
CA PRO A 134 15.51 18.75 18.79
C PRO A 134 15.59 20.06 17.99
N ASP A 135 14.93 20.10 16.80
CA ASP A 135 14.75 21.31 16.00
C ASP A 135 13.25 21.59 15.85
N PRO A 136 12.69 22.53 16.62
CA PRO A 136 11.26 22.84 16.62
C PRO A 136 10.86 23.85 15.53
N LYS A 137 11.73 24.19 14.61
CA LYS A 137 11.49 25.19 13.56
C LYS A 137 10.26 24.84 12.71
N GLY A 138 9.39 25.82 12.51
CA GLY A 138 8.19 25.71 11.71
C GLY A 138 6.96 25.16 12.46
N TYR A 139 7.11 24.79 13.74
CA TYR A 139 6.00 24.39 14.60
C TYR A 139 5.62 25.47 15.60
N GLY A 140 4.34 25.59 15.95
CA GLY A 140 3.89 26.39 17.08
C GLY A 140 4.46 25.90 18.40
N ARG A 141 4.78 26.79 19.33
CA ARG A 141 5.30 26.47 20.67
C ARG A 141 4.18 26.39 21.66
N VAL A 142 4.19 25.32 22.48
CA VAL A 142 3.19 25.10 23.52
C VAL A 142 3.80 25.37 24.89
N PHE A 143 3.17 26.25 25.65
CA PHE A 143 3.54 26.57 27.02
C PHE A 143 2.50 25.97 27.95
N CYS A 144 2.97 25.27 28.99
CA CYS A 144 2.11 24.63 29.97
C CYS A 144 2.58 24.97 31.38
N ASP A 145 1.67 24.87 32.35
CA ASP A 145 2.01 24.85 33.77
C ASP A 145 2.58 23.50 34.24
N GLY A 146 2.87 23.35 35.53
CA GLY A 146 3.41 22.11 36.09
C GLY A 146 2.48 20.90 36.06
N HIS A 147 1.22 21.08 35.68
CA HIS A 147 0.19 20.04 35.56
C HIS A 147 -0.21 19.73 34.10
N ASN A 148 0.60 20.16 33.11
CA ASN A 148 0.30 20.06 31.69
C ASN A 148 -0.96 20.81 31.22
N VAL A 149 -1.45 21.77 32.01
CA VAL A 149 -2.49 22.69 31.54
C VAL A 149 -1.86 23.70 30.58
N VAL A 150 -2.42 23.82 29.40
CA VAL A 150 -1.91 24.72 28.35
C VAL A 150 -2.23 26.16 28.73
N THR A 151 -1.21 26.99 28.82
CA THR A 151 -1.33 28.42 29.12
C THR A 151 -1.27 29.27 27.86
N GLN A 152 -0.53 28.82 26.82
CA GLN A 152 -0.38 29.55 25.56
C GLN A 152 0.10 28.63 24.44
N ILE A 153 -0.35 28.92 23.21
CA ILE A 153 0.26 28.42 21.96
C ILE A 153 0.68 29.64 21.14
N VAL A 154 1.91 29.65 20.66
CA VAL A 154 2.44 30.72 19.79
C VAL A 154 3.00 30.10 18.51
N GLU A 155 2.46 30.51 17.36
CA GLU A 155 2.94 30.03 16.05
C GLU A 155 4.39 30.45 15.80
N ASP A 156 5.18 29.62 15.08
CA ASP A 156 6.63 29.81 14.91
C ASP A 156 7.01 31.22 14.41
N ARG A 157 6.19 31.77 13.51
CA ARG A 157 6.43 33.12 12.93
C ARG A 157 6.15 34.24 13.91
N ASP A 158 5.22 34.02 14.85
CA ASP A 158 4.82 35.00 15.85
C ASP A 158 5.64 34.88 17.14
N CYS A 159 6.53 33.86 17.26
CA CYS A 159 7.39 33.67 18.42
C CYS A 159 8.49 34.72 18.54
N THR A 160 8.65 35.26 19.74
CA THR A 160 9.87 36.00 20.15
C THR A 160 11.08 35.08 20.17
N ALA A 161 12.30 35.67 20.21
CA ALA A 161 13.55 34.90 20.31
C ALA A 161 13.58 33.98 21.56
N ALA A 162 13.04 34.44 22.68
CA ALA A 162 12.95 33.66 23.93
C ALA A 162 11.96 32.49 23.78
N GLN A 163 10.80 32.72 23.17
CA GLN A 163 9.79 31.67 22.94
C GLN A 163 10.29 30.58 21.99
N LYS A 164 11.14 30.92 21.01
CA LYS A 164 11.76 29.94 20.11
C LYS A 164 12.69 28.93 20.79
N GLN A 165 13.14 29.21 22.02
CA GLN A 165 13.93 28.27 22.82
C GLN A 165 13.08 27.14 23.45
N ASN A 166 11.76 27.26 23.41
CA ASN A 166 10.89 26.18 23.85
C ASN A 166 10.84 25.07 22.77
N HIS A 167 11.23 23.87 23.16
CA HIS A 167 11.26 22.70 22.28
C HIS A 167 9.94 21.90 22.27
N ARG A 168 8.98 22.25 23.15
CA ARG A 168 7.65 21.63 23.16
C ARG A 168 6.78 22.25 22.08
N VAL A 169 6.41 21.44 21.08
CA VAL A 169 5.71 21.91 19.90
C VAL A 169 4.27 21.43 19.85
N ASN A 170 3.45 22.17 19.12
CA ASN A 170 2.07 21.82 18.78
C ASN A 170 2.06 20.87 17.58
N ALA A 171 1.50 19.66 17.74
CA ALA A 171 1.37 18.69 16.66
C ALA A 171 0.27 19.05 15.66
N GLY A 172 -0.59 20.03 15.96
CA GLY A 172 -1.76 20.33 15.13
C GLY A 172 -2.87 19.28 15.21
N ILE A 173 -2.88 18.48 16.26
CA ILE A 173 -3.83 17.39 16.50
C ILE A 173 -4.54 17.67 17.82
N TYR A 174 -5.89 17.71 17.75
CA TYR A 174 -6.70 18.19 18.86
C TYR A 174 -7.94 17.33 19.07
N ALA A 175 -8.32 17.09 20.31
CA ALA A 175 -9.65 16.69 20.72
C ALA A 175 -10.35 17.91 21.35
N PHE A 176 -11.53 18.28 20.86
CA PHE A 176 -12.32 19.38 21.36
C PHE A 176 -13.69 18.89 21.83
N ASN A 177 -14.21 19.47 22.89
CA ASN A 177 -15.65 19.46 23.11
C ASN A 177 -16.30 20.30 22.00
N TRP A 178 -17.11 19.67 21.15
CA TRP A 178 -17.65 20.35 19.97
C TRP A 178 -18.53 21.57 20.29
N GLN A 179 -19.42 21.45 21.28
CA GLN A 179 -20.31 22.54 21.62
C GLN A 179 -19.52 23.79 22.04
N LYS A 180 -18.51 23.62 22.88
CA LYS A 180 -17.65 24.73 23.30
C LYS A 180 -16.85 25.32 22.14
N LEU A 181 -16.32 24.46 21.26
CA LEU A 181 -15.57 24.91 20.09
C LEU A 181 -16.46 25.66 19.11
N ALA A 182 -17.68 25.17 18.83
CA ALA A 182 -18.63 25.79 17.89
C ALA A 182 -18.99 27.23 18.28
N GLU A 183 -19.06 27.54 19.58
CA GLU A 183 -19.30 28.91 20.09
C GLU A 183 -18.09 29.84 19.88
N ILE A 184 -16.89 29.28 19.75
CA ILE A 184 -15.65 30.05 19.62
C ILE A 184 -15.27 30.26 18.15
N LEU A 185 -15.52 29.28 17.28
CA LEU A 185 -15.15 29.34 15.87
C LEU A 185 -15.54 30.66 15.15
N PRO A 186 -16.74 31.24 15.35
CA PRO A 186 -17.09 32.53 14.74
C PRO A 186 -16.31 33.75 15.29
N LYS A 187 -15.60 33.60 16.42
CA LYS A 187 -14.84 34.66 17.06
C LYS A 187 -13.36 34.69 16.66
N LEU A 188 -12.90 33.68 15.90
CA LEU A 188 -11.51 33.63 15.43
C LEU A 188 -11.24 34.83 14.52
N SER A 189 -10.01 35.34 14.61
CA SER A 189 -9.54 36.49 13.88
C SER A 189 -8.42 36.15 12.90
N THR A 190 -8.13 37.09 12.00
CA THR A 190 -6.95 37.01 11.10
C THR A 190 -5.83 37.94 11.54
N ASN A 191 -5.84 38.40 12.79
CA ASN A 191 -4.87 39.35 13.32
C ASN A 191 -3.54 38.66 13.67
N ASN A 192 -2.85 38.12 12.66
CA ASN A 192 -1.56 37.45 12.78
C ASN A 192 -0.72 37.70 11.50
N GLN A 193 0.56 37.29 11.52
CA GLN A 193 1.49 37.55 10.40
C GLN A 193 1.07 36.92 9.07
N GLN A 194 0.28 35.84 9.08
CA GLN A 194 -0.19 35.16 7.86
C GLN A 194 -1.57 35.65 7.39
N GLN A 195 -2.27 36.46 8.19
CA GLN A 195 -3.64 36.89 7.94
C GLN A 195 -4.62 35.70 7.73
N GLU A 196 -4.42 34.63 8.48
CA GLU A 196 -5.21 33.38 8.44
C GLU A 196 -5.97 33.17 9.75
N TYR A 197 -7.11 32.46 9.69
CA TYR A 197 -7.81 32.01 10.88
C TYR A 197 -7.05 30.79 11.45
N TYR A 198 -6.35 31.00 12.56
CA TYR A 198 -5.63 29.92 13.24
C TYR A 198 -6.55 29.16 14.19
N LEU A 199 -6.60 27.82 14.07
CA LEU A 199 -7.34 27.00 15.02
C LEU A 199 -6.71 27.09 16.43
N THR A 200 -5.40 27.34 16.52
CA THR A 200 -4.69 27.55 17.80
C THR A 200 -5.19 28.76 18.58
N GLU A 201 -5.79 29.75 17.92
CA GLU A 201 -6.42 30.89 18.62
C GLU A 201 -7.60 30.45 19.49
N ALA A 202 -8.34 29.38 19.10
CA ALA A 202 -9.44 28.85 19.90
C ALA A 202 -9.01 28.41 21.30
N ILE A 203 -7.76 27.99 21.46
CA ILE A 203 -7.20 27.52 22.75
C ILE A 203 -7.20 28.63 23.81
N ALA A 204 -7.05 29.88 23.40
CA ALA A 204 -7.10 31.00 24.32
C ALA A 204 -8.48 31.24 24.97
N TYR A 205 -9.54 30.75 24.33
CA TYR A 205 -10.92 30.91 24.80
C TYR A 205 -11.50 29.68 25.49
N LEU A 206 -10.81 28.53 25.40
CA LEU A 206 -11.27 27.25 25.94
C LEU A 206 -10.60 26.92 27.27
N HIS A 207 -11.36 26.43 28.24
CA HIS A 207 -10.84 25.99 29.54
C HIS A 207 -11.66 24.81 30.08
N PRO A 208 -11.04 23.78 30.70
CA PRO A 208 -9.59 23.53 30.72
C PRO A 208 -9.03 23.02 29.41
N VAL A 209 -7.76 23.32 29.13
CA VAL A 209 -7.02 22.77 28.00
C VAL A 209 -5.80 22.01 28.48
N MET A 210 -5.64 20.74 28.07
CA MET A 210 -4.55 19.87 28.48
C MET A 210 -3.64 19.52 27.31
N ALA A 211 -2.35 19.35 27.57
CA ALA A 211 -1.38 18.82 26.61
C ALA A 211 -1.03 17.36 26.94
N VAL A 212 -0.87 16.55 25.88
CA VAL A 212 -0.39 15.16 25.94
C VAL A 212 0.83 15.03 25.04
N ASP A 213 1.97 14.68 25.61
CA ASP A 213 3.17 14.47 24.82
C ASP A 213 3.11 13.11 24.12
N VAL A 214 3.49 13.05 22.84
CA VAL A 214 3.71 11.80 22.12
C VAL A 214 4.94 11.08 22.69
N GLU A 215 4.96 9.77 22.62
CA GLU A 215 6.11 8.96 23.05
C GLU A 215 7.23 8.98 22.00
N ASP A 216 6.84 8.94 20.73
CA ASP A 216 7.75 8.99 19.57
C ASP A 216 7.47 10.28 18.78
N CYS A 217 8.39 11.22 18.83
CA CYS A 217 8.22 12.52 18.13
C CYS A 217 8.09 12.39 16.61
N LEU A 218 8.49 11.25 16.03
CA LEU A 218 8.32 10.99 14.61
C LEU A 218 6.85 10.84 14.21
N GLU A 219 5.96 10.53 15.16
CA GLU A 219 4.51 10.41 14.90
C GLU A 219 3.87 11.69 14.37
N ILE A 220 4.39 12.85 14.80
CA ILE A 220 3.82 14.15 14.42
C ILE A 220 4.47 14.74 13.15
N SER A 221 5.33 13.98 12.47
CA SER A 221 6.04 14.46 11.30
C SER A 221 5.08 14.73 10.12
N GLY A 222 4.84 16.00 9.84
CA GLY A 222 4.07 16.42 8.68
C GLY A 222 4.88 16.35 7.39
N ILE A 223 4.26 15.83 6.33
CA ILE A 223 4.91 15.69 5.01
C ILE A 223 4.54 16.88 4.14
N ASN A 224 5.51 17.69 3.75
CA ASN A 224 5.31 18.88 2.95
C ASN A 224 6.06 18.86 1.60
N ASP A 225 7.07 18.01 1.48
CA ASP A 225 7.88 17.85 0.27
C ASP A 225 8.31 16.40 0.05
N ARG A 226 8.98 16.13 -1.08
CA ARG A 226 9.42 14.78 -1.46
C ARG A 226 10.52 14.22 -0.55
N LYS A 227 11.33 15.08 0.08
CA LYS A 227 12.37 14.65 1.00
C LYS A 227 11.75 14.13 2.30
N GLN A 228 10.77 14.87 2.84
CA GLN A 228 10.02 14.44 4.02
C GLN A 228 9.20 13.17 3.72
N LEU A 229 8.64 13.04 2.51
CA LEU A 229 7.96 11.81 2.09
C LEU A 229 8.89 10.60 2.11
N ALA A 230 10.12 10.74 1.58
CA ALA A 230 11.11 9.66 1.60
C ALA A 230 11.54 9.30 3.03
N GLN A 231 11.73 10.30 3.91
CA GLN A 231 12.05 10.07 5.32
C GLN A 231 10.91 9.32 6.04
N ALA A 232 9.66 9.75 5.82
CA ALA A 232 8.50 9.07 6.41
C ALA A 232 8.37 7.62 5.90
N TYR A 233 8.71 7.36 4.63
CA TYR A 233 8.75 5.99 4.09
C TYR A 233 9.77 5.12 4.83
N GLN A 234 10.97 5.62 5.08
CA GLN A 234 11.99 4.88 5.84
C GLN A 234 11.52 4.55 7.26
N ILE A 235 10.91 5.52 7.95
CA ILE A 235 10.36 5.32 9.31
C ILE A 235 9.26 4.24 9.29
N LEU A 236 8.34 4.33 8.34
CA LEU A 236 7.28 3.35 8.19
C LEU A 236 7.84 1.96 7.91
N GLN A 237 8.80 1.84 6.98
CA GLN A 237 9.45 0.57 6.65
C GLN A 237 10.17 -0.03 7.85
N ALA A 238 10.86 0.78 8.66
CA ALA A 238 11.47 0.29 9.89
C ALA A 238 10.43 -0.32 10.84
N ARG A 239 9.29 0.39 11.09
CA ARG A 239 8.21 -0.11 11.95
C ARG A 239 7.60 -1.43 11.44
N ILE A 240 7.34 -1.54 10.12
CA ILE A 240 6.77 -2.75 9.51
C ILE A 240 7.74 -3.93 9.66
N LYS A 241 9.01 -3.71 9.36
CA LYS A 241 10.04 -4.75 9.43
C LYS A 241 10.29 -5.21 10.86
N ASP A 242 10.35 -4.31 11.83
CA ASP A 242 10.48 -4.64 13.26
C ASP A 242 9.30 -5.48 13.75
N TYR A 243 8.08 -5.14 13.32
CA TYR A 243 6.88 -5.93 13.62
C TYR A 243 7.01 -7.37 13.09
N TRP A 244 7.34 -7.55 11.81
CA TRP A 244 7.44 -8.89 11.21
C TRP A 244 8.59 -9.71 11.79
N MET A 245 9.75 -9.12 12.05
CA MET A 245 10.86 -9.82 12.73
C MET A 245 10.44 -10.26 14.14
N SER A 246 9.71 -9.43 14.87
CA SER A 246 9.17 -9.80 16.18
C SER A 246 8.08 -10.88 16.10
N ALA A 247 7.38 -10.98 14.96
CA ALA A 247 6.36 -12.00 14.69
C ALA A 247 6.93 -13.32 14.13
N GLY A 248 8.26 -13.49 14.06
CA GLY A 248 8.92 -14.74 13.66
C GLY A 248 9.26 -14.84 12.17
N VAL A 249 9.30 -13.71 11.46
CA VAL A 249 9.77 -13.63 10.07
C VAL A 249 11.26 -13.29 10.04
N THR A 250 12.02 -13.96 9.19
CA THR A 250 13.45 -13.66 8.98
C THR A 250 13.64 -12.73 7.80
N LEU A 251 14.21 -11.55 8.02
CA LEU A 251 14.64 -10.63 6.97
C LEU A 251 16.18 -10.66 6.88
N ILE A 252 16.74 -11.16 5.76
CA ILE A 252 18.20 -11.36 5.63
C ILE A 252 18.96 -10.04 5.51
N ASP A 253 18.41 -9.08 4.79
CA ASP A 253 18.94 -7.71 4.65
C ASP A 253 17.78 -6.72 4.70
N PRO A 254 17.35 -6.33 5.92
CA PRO A 254 16.19 -5.47 6.09
C PRO A 254 16.25 -4.15 5.30
N ASP A 255 17.44 -3.58 5.07
CA ASP A 255 17.58 -2.28 4.42
C ASP A 255 17.23 -2.34 2.93
N SER A 256 17.45 -3.46 2.27
CA SER A 256 17.12 -3.66 0.85
C SER A 256 15.70 -4.20 0.60
N ILE A 257 14.98 -4.59 1.67
CA ILE A 257 13.64 -5.17 1.59
C ILE A 257 12.58 -4.07 1.79
N THR A 258 11.50 -4.12 1.01
CA THR A 258 10.33 -3.26 1.21
C THR A 258 9.06 -4.08 1.36
N ILE A 259 8.23 -3.71 2.35
CA ILE A 259 7.00 -4.43 2.68
C ILE A 259 5.90 -3.37 2.88
N ASP A 260 4.80 -3.47 2.13
CA ASP A 260 3.62 -2.64 2.37
C ASP A 260 2.90 -3.12 3.65
N ASP A 261 2.21 -2.23 4.34
CA ASP A 261 1.51 -2.56 5.59
C ASP A 261 0.25 -3.41 5.40
N THR A 262 -0.16 -3.62 4.15
CA THR A 262 -1.26 -4.52 3.77
C THR A 262 -0.80 -5.96 3.55
N VAL A 263 0.52 -6.21 3.56
CA VAL A 263 1.11 -7.53 3.40
C VAL A 263 0.93 -8.35 4.68
N THR A 264 0.59 -9.63 4.51
CA THR A 264 0.54 -10.61 5.60
C THR A 264 1.63 -11.66 5.44
N LEU A 265 2.45 -11.84 6.47
CA LEU A 265 3.49 -12.85 6.51
C LEU A 265 3.20 -13.83 7.65
N HIS A 266 3.33 -15.12 7.36
CA HIS A 266 3.17 -16.16 8.36
C HIS A 266 4.53 -16.51 9.03
N PRO A 267 4.52 -17.20 10.18
CA PRO A 267 5.75 -17.60 10.87
C PRO A 267 6.72 -18.39 9.98
N ASP A 268 8.02 -18.30 10.29
CA ASP A 268 9.10 -18.99 9.58
C ASP A 268 9.27 -18.61 8.09
N VAL A 269 8.64 -17.52 7.65
CA VAL A 269 8.92 -16.95 6.32
C VAL A 269 10.31 -16.31 6.33
N ILE A 270 11.07 -16.55 5.26
CA ILE A 270 12.38 -15.96 5.03
C ILE A 270 12.30 -15.02 3.82
N ILE A 271 12.64 -13.75 4.02
CA ILE A 271 12.71 -12.76 2.94
C ILE A 271 14.17 -12.42 2.67
N GLU A 272 14.59 -12.67 1.43
CA GLU A 272 15.93 -12.43 0.92
C GLU A 272 16.14 -10.98 0.48
N PRO A 273 17.38 -10.51 0.29
CA PRO A 273 17.70 -9.14 -0.12
C PRO A 273 16.98 -8.69 -1.41
N GLN A 274 16.73 -7.38 -1.52
CA GLN A 274 16.14 -6.74 -2.70
C GLN A 274 14.75 -7.30 -3.07
N THR A 275 14.00 -7.75 -2.07
CA THR A 275 12.62 -8.26 -2.25
C THR A 275 11.62 -7.15 -1.95
N HIS A 276 10.60 -7.06 -2.81
CA HIS A 276 9.52 -6.10 -2.67
C HIS A 276 8.18 -6.82 -2.54
N LEU A 277 7.50 -6.64 -1.40
CA LEU A 277 6.17 -7.20 -1.13
C LEU A 277 5.16 -6.05 -1.10
N ARG A 278 4.18 -6.08 -1.99
CA ARG A 278 3.27 -4.96 -2.22
C ARG A 278 1.80 -5.35 -2.20
N GLY A 279 0.96 -4.35 -1.91
CA GLY A 279 -0.49 -4.47 -1.95
C GLY A 279 -1.01 -5.58 -1.02
N ASN A 280 -2.11 -6.21 -1.40
CA ASN A 280 -2.73 -7.29 -0.62
C ASN A 280 -2.02 -8.62 -0.93
N THR A 281 -0.79 -8.78 -0.41
CA THR A 281 0.02 -9.97 -0.60
C THR A 281 0.06 -10.80 0.68
N GLU A 282 -0.10 -12.11 0.55
CA GLU A 282 -0.01 -13.07 1.66
C GLU A 282 1.03 -14.14 1.34
N ILE A 283 1.91 -14.44 2.31
CA ILE A 283 2.97 -15.44 2.19
C ILE A 283 2.84 -16.48 3.30
N GLY A 284 2.57 -17.73 2.93
CA GLY A 284 2.41 -18.86 3.85
C GLY A 284 3.70 -19.31 4.53
N SER A 285 3.54 -19.98 5.67
CA SER A 285 4.63 -20.42 6.56
C SER A 285 5.70 -21.23 5.85
N GLY A 286 6.94 -21.09 6.30
CA GLY A 286 8.09 -21.82 5.78
C GLY A 286 8.53 -21.43 4.37
N SER A 287 7.91 -20.40 3.78
CA SER A 287 8.24 -19.93 2.44
C SER A 287 9.51 -19.06 2.42
N ARG A 288 10.25 -19.12 1.31
CA ARG A 288 11.47 -18.35 1.08
C ARG A 288 11.32 -17.49 -0.17
N ILE A 289 11.30 -16.18 0.00
CA ILE A 289 11.02 -15.21 -1.06
C ILE A 289 12.26 -14.34 -1.30
N GLY A 290 12.67 -14.25 -2.55
CA GLY A 290 13.86 -13.51 -2.97
C GLY A 290 15.03 -14.45 -3.28
N PRO A 291 16.24 -13.92 -3.57
CA PRO A 291 16.49 -12.48 -3.69
C PRO A 291 15.90 -11.86 -4.96
N GLY A 292 15.82 -10.52 -4.97
CA GLY A 292 15.45 -9.77 -6.18
C GLY A 292 14.06 -10.07 -6.73
N SER A 293 13.11 -10.43 -5.86
CA SER A 293 11.74 -10.76 -6.27
C SER A 293 10.75 -9.62 -5.97
N SER A 294 9.72 -9.49 -6.81
CA SER A 294 8.61 -8.57 -6.59
C SER A 294 7.30 -9.35 -6.56
N ILE A 295 6.63 -9.33 -5.42
CA ILE A 295 5.34 -9.99 -5.23
C ILE A 295 4.29 -8.92 -4.93
N GLU A 296 3.22 -8.88 -5.72
CA GLU A 296 2.19 -7.85 -5.61
C GLU A 296 0.79 -8.46 -5.74
N ASN A 297 -0.12 -8.09 -4.82
CA ASN A 297 -1.53 -8.53 -4.81
C ASN A 297 -1.67 -10.05 -5.06
N SER A 298 -0.84 -10.86 -4.39
CA SER A 298 -0.72 -12.29 -4.66
C SER A 298 -0.71 -13.11 -3.39
N ILE A 299 -1.21 -14.34 -3.48
CA ILE A 299 -1.21 -15.30 -2.38
C ILE A 299 -0.25 -16.42 -2.73
N LEU A 300 0.76 -16.62 -1.90
CA LEU A 300 1.69 -17.73 -1.97
C LEU A 300 1.45 -18.64 -0.76
N GLY A 301 1.21 -19.92 -1.01
CA GLY A 301 0.97 -20.94 0.02
C GLY A 301 2.19 -21.24 0.89
N GLU A 302 2.13 -22.35 1.60
CA GLU A 302 3.19 -22.79 2.51
C GLU A 302 4.37 -23.40 1.74
N ASN A 303 5.58 -23.24 2.29
CA ASN A 303 6.82 -23.84 1.75
C ASN A 303 7.10 -23.49 0.27
N VAL A 304 6.66 -22.31 -0.17
CA VAL A 304 6.94 -21.80 -1.51
C VAL A 304 8.34 -21.18 -1.56
N THR A 305 9.08 -21.46 -2.63
CA THR A 305 10.33 -20.77 -2.93
C THR A 305 10.15 -19.91 -4.18
N ALA A 306 10.39 -18.59 -4.08
CA ALA A 306 10.33 -17.68 -5.23
C ALA A 306 11.61 -16.85 -5.30
N MET A 307 12.38 -16.96 -6.41
CA MET A 307 13.67 -16.30 -6.56
C MET A 307 13.74 -15.49 -7.86
N TYR A 308 14.25 -14.24 -7.81
CA TYR A 308 14.45 -13.37 -8.97
C TYR A 308 13.23 -13.33 -9.89
N SER A 309 12.03 -13.27 -9.32
CA SER A 309 10.78 -13.44 -10.07
C SER A 309 9.78 -12.34 -9.77
N VAL A 310 8.88 -12.11 -10.73
CA VAL A 310 7.76 -11.19 -10.58
C VAL A 310 6.47 -12.00 -10.51
N VAL A 311 5.71 -11.84 -9.44
CA VAL A 311 4.41 -12.47 -9.25
C VAL A 311 3.39 -11.38 -8.93
N ALA A 312 2.44 -11.15 -9.84
CA ALA A 312 1.45 -10.11 -9.71
C ALA A 312 0.03 -10.64 -9.93
N ASN A 313 -0.91 -10.26 -9.04
CA ASN A 313 -2.32 -10.62 -9.12
C ASN A 313 -2.54 -12.13 -9.34
N SER A 314 -1.80 -12.97 -8.59
CA SER A 314 -1.71 -14.42 -8.84
C SER A 314 -1.81 -15.22 -7.55
N GLN A 315 -2.13 -16.52 -7.70
CA GLN A 315 -2.19 -17.48 -6.59
C GLN A 315 -1.23 -18.64 -6.87
N VAL A 316 -0.43 -19.00 -5.89
CA VAL A 316 0.56 -20.09 -5.96
C VAL A 316 0.33 -21.04 -4.80
N GLY A 317 0.05 -22.29 -5.09
CA GLY A 317 -0.16 -23.35 -4.09
C GLY A 317 1.10 -23.78 -3.37
N ASP A 318 0.92 -24.62 -2.36
CA ASP A 318 1.97 -25.06 -1.44
C ASP A 318 3.11 -25.82 -2.14
N GLY A 319 4.31 -25.68 -1.60
CA GLY A 319 5.49 -26.42 -2.04
C GLY A 319 5.97 -26.09 -3.45
N CYS A 320 5.51 -25.00 -4.04
CA CYS A 320 5.91 -24.57 -5.38
C CYS A 320 7.31 -23.96 -5.39
N ARG A 321 7.99 -24.10 -6.53
CA ARG A 321 9.28 -23.45 -6.81
C ARG A 321 9.12 -22.53 -8.02
N ILE A 322 9.27 -21.21 -7.80
CA ILE A 322 9.11 -20.18 -8.80
C ILE A 322 10.47 -19.54 -9.10
N GLY A 323 10.82 -19.50 -10.36
CA GLY A 323 12.06 -18.86 -10.82
C GLY A 323 13.27 -19.77 -10.93
N PRO A 324 14.47 -19.16 -11.14
CA PRO A 324 14.64 -17.71 -11.31
C PRO A 324 14.07 -17.16 -12.61
N TYR A 325 13.77 -15.85 -12.62
CA TYR A 325 13.30 -15.10 -13.78
C TYR A 325 11.97 -15.58 -14.36
N ALA A 326 11.02 -15.95 -13.50
CA ALA A 326 9.64 -16.22 -13.87
C ALA A 326 8.80 -14.94 -13.76
N HIS A 327 7.81 -14.79 -14.64
CA HIS A 327 6.85 -13.71 -14.62
C HIS A 327 5.41 -14.24 -14.67
N LEU A 328 4.72 -14.22 -13.51
CA LEU A 328 3.32 -14.59 -13.38
C LEU A 328 2.49 -13.31 -13.24
N ARG A 329 1.50 -13.13 -14.11
CA ARG A 329 0.69 -11.90 -14.13
C ARG A 329 -0.74 -12.10 -14.58
N ASP A 330 -1.60 -11.17 -14.18
CA ASP A 330 -2.98 -11.07 -14.66
C ASP A 330 -3.79 -12.37 -14.40
N GLN A 331 -3.96 -12.76 -13.14
CA GLN A 331 -4.80 -13.89 -12.73
C GLN A 331 -4.22 -15.27 -13.11
N VAL A 332 -2.97 -15.51 -12.76
CA VAL A 332 -2.41 -16.86 -12.82
C VAL A 332 -2.73 -17.62 -11.54
N THR A 333 -3.17 -18.87 -11.69
CA THR A 333 -3.36 -19.81 -10.58
C THR A 333 -2.45 -21.01 -10.79
N VAL A 334 -1.58 -21.31 -9.83
CA VAL A 334 -0.67 -22.46 -9.85
C VAL A 334 -1.05 -23.39 -8.69
N GLY A 335 -1.32 -24.66 -9.01
CA GLY A 335 -1.59 -25.71 -8.03
C GLY A 335 -0.37 -26.04 -7.17
N ALA A 336 -0.52 -26.98 -6.25
CA ALA A 336 0.54 -27.36 -5.32
C ALA A 336 1.69 -28.15 -5.98
N SER A 337 2.87 -28.05 -5.39
CA SER A 337 4.07 -28.81 -5.77
C SER A 337 4.52 -28.63 -7.23
N CYS A 338 4.26 -27.47 -7.78
CA CYS A 338 4.65 -27.13 -9.15
C CYS A 338 6.05 -26.53 -9.22
N ARG A 339 6.67 -26.65 -10.40
CA ARG A 339 7.92 -25.99 -10.74
C ARG A 339 7.69 -25.04 -11.92
N ILE A 340 7.80 -23.73 -11.68
CA ILE A 340 7.78 -22.70 -12.69
C ILE A 340 9.19 -22.12 -12.79
N GLY A 341 9.90 -22.49 -13.83
CA GLY A 341 11.36 -22.25 -13.87
C GLY A 341 11.78 -21.01 -14.62
N ASN A 342 12.99 -21.11 -15.18
CA ASN A 342 13.71 -19.97 -15.75
C ASN A 342 13.04 -19.41 -17.01
N PHE A 343 12.83 -18.08 -17.04
CA PHE A 343 12.31 -17.37 -18.19
C PHE A 343 10.94 -17.89 -18.67
N VAL A 344 10.09 -18.23 -17.71
CA VAL A 344 8.71 -18.62 -17.99
C VAL A 344 7.81 -17.41 -17.74
N GLU A 345 7.01 -17.06 -18.74
CA GLU A 345 5.95 -16.08 -18.59
C GLU A 345 4.58 -16.76 -18.63
N MET A 346 3.73 -16.40 -17.65
CA MET A 346 2.35 -16.83 -17.59
C MET A 346 1.39 -15.65 -17.47
N LYS A 347 0.27 -15.74 -18.20
CA LYS A 347 -0.79 -14.74 -18.17
C LYS A 347 -2.15 -15.41 -18.29
N LYS A 348 -3.06 -15.14 -17.35
CA LYS A 348 -4.41 -15.74 -17.36
C LYS A 348 -4.34 -17.26 -17.56
N ALA A 349 -3.51 -17.93 -16.77
CA ALA A 349 -3.27 -19.35 -16.89
C ALA A 349 -3.62 -20.06 -15.58
N THR A 350 -4.17 -21.27 -15.71
CA THR A 350 -4.42 -22.17 -14.59
C THR A 350 -3.57 -23.42 -14.76
N ILE A 351 -2.75 -23.73 -13.75
CA ILE A 351 -1.80 -24.83 -13.76
C ILE A 351 -2.20 -25.82 -12.66
N GLY A 352 -2.45 -27.06 -13.01
CA GLY A 352 -2.76 -28.14 -12.08
C GLY A 352 -1.55 -28.56 -11.22
N ASN A 353 -1.82 -29.39 -10.20
CA ASN A 353 -0.82 -29.81 -9.24
C ASN A 353 0.33 -30.59 -9.86
N GLN A 354 1.52 -30.54 -9.24
CA GLN A 354 2.70 -31.32 -9.64
C GLN A 354 3.12 -31.09 -11.12
N THR A 355 2.73 -29.97 -11.70
CA THR A 355 3.03 -29.63 -13.09
C THR A 355 4.36 -28.89 -13.16
N ASN A 356 5.15 -29.22 -14.19
CA ASN A 356 6.46 -28.65 -14.42
C ASN A 356 6.49 -27.80 -15.69
N VAL A 357 6.79 -26.51 -15.56
CA VAL A 357 7.04 -25.55 -16.65
C VAL A 357 8.42 -24.95 -16.39
N ALA A 358 9.46 -25.67 -16.80
CA ALA A 358 10.79 -25.42 -16.24
C ALA A 358 11.64 -24.41 -17.04
N HIS A 359 11.39 -24.16 -18.32
CA HIS A 359 12.31 -23.39 -19.17
C HIS A 359 11.62 -22.64 -20.32
N LEU A 360 11.94 -21.35 -20.49
CA LEU A 360 11.76 -20.56 -21.73
C LEU A 360 10.37 -20.70 -22.37
N SER A 361 9.30 -20.69 -21.59
CA SER A 361 7.94 -20.95 -22.10
C SER A 361 7.02 -19.77 -21.91
N TYR A 362 6.07 -19.60 -22.84
CA TYR A 362 4.95 -18.66 -22.70
C TYR A 362 3.62 -19.41 -22.64
N LEU A 363 2.91 -19.25 -21.52
CA LEU A 363 1.58 -19.83 -21.32
C LEU A 363 0.57 -18.70 -21.10
N GLY A 364 -0.13 -18.32 -22.16
CA GLY A 364 -1.17 -17.30 -22.12
C GLY A 364 -2.54 -17.90 -22.43
N ASP A 365 -3.57 -17.47 -21.66
CA ASP A 365 -4.95 -17.97 -21.79
C ASP A 365 -4.98 -19.50 -21.87
N ALA A 366 -4.41 -20.20 -20.89
CA ALA A 366 -4.19 -21.64 -20.91
C ALA A 366 -4.64 -22.33 -19.62
N THR A 367 -5.14 -23.54 -19.72
CA THR A 367 -5.40 -24.43 -18.59
C THR A 367 -4.62 -25.73 -18.79
N LEU A 368 -3.77 -26.07 -17.85
CA LEU A 368 -3.00 -27.30 -17.77
C LEU A 368 -3.51 -28.14 -16.59
N GLY A 369 -3.72 -29.41 -16.84
CA GLY A 369 -4.06 -30.38 -15.79
C GLY A 369 -2.91 -30.71 -14.85
N ASP A 370 -3.11 -31.73 -14.02
CA ASP A 370 -2.11 -32.20 -13.06
C ASP A 370 -0.98 -32.98 -13.75
N ARG A 371 0.21 -32.95 -13.17
CA ARG A 371 1.39 -33.71 -13.64
C ARG A 371 1.75 -33.50 -15.11
N VAL A 372 1.43 -32.34 -15.64
CA VAL A 372 1.87 -31.97 -16.99
C VAL A 372 3.35 -31.62 -16.96
N ASN A 373 4.10 -32.09 -17.96
CA ASN A 373 5.50 -31.70 -18.16
C ASN A 373 5.65 -30.87 -19.42
N VAL A 374 5.87 -29.58 -19.27
CA VAL A 374 6.02 -28.64 -20.37
C VAL A 374 7.47 -28.59 -20.82
N GLY A 375 7.73 -28.97 -22.08
CA GLY A 375 9.06 -28.91 -22.70
C GLY A 375 9.55 -27.48 -22.89
N ALA A 376 10.86 -27.30 -22.88
CA ALA A 376 11.48 -25.98 -23.07
C ALA A 376 11.05 -25.32 -24.38
N GLY A 377 10.78 -24.02 -24.34
CA GLY A 377 10.35 -23.27 -25.54
C GLY A 377 8.91 -23.53 -25.97
N THR A 378 8.07 -24.08 -25.09
CA THR A 378 6.65 -24.28 -25.38
C THR A 378 5.92 -22.93 -25.38
N ILE A 379 5.09 -22.71 -26.40
CA ILE A 379 4.31 -21.47 -26.60
C ILE A 379 2.84 -21.81 -26.84
N THR A 380 1.93 -21.18 -26.12
CA THR A 380 0.52 -21.10 -26.49
C THR A 380 0.31 -19.87 -27.36
N ALA A 381 0.08 -20.06 -28.66
CA ALA A 381 -0.25 -18.99 -29.61
C ALA A 381 -1.73 -18.63 -29.43
N ASN A 382 -2.00 -17.78 -28.46
CA ASN A 382 -3.36 -17.48 -27.98
C ASN A 382 -4.04 -16.29 -28.66
N TYR A 383 -3.39 -15.62 -29.61
CA TYR A 383 -3.91 -14.41 -30.26
C TYR A 383 -3.91 -14.55 -31.79
N ASP A 384 -5.05 -14.37 -32.42
CA ASP A 384 -5.25 -14.50 -33.87
C ASP A 384 -5.13 -13.17 -34.64
N GLY A 385 -4.73 -12.08 -33.94
CA GLY A 385 -4.69 -10.73 -34.50
C GLY A 385 -5.93 -9.88 -34.13
N VAL A 386 -7.02 -10.50 -33.65
CA VAL A 386 -8.28 -9.83 -33.28
C VAL A 386 -8.72 -10.25 -31.86
N LYS A 387 -8.73 -11.56 -31.57
CA LYS A 387 -9.24 -12.14 -30.33
C LYS A 387 -8.22 -13.07 -29.72
N LYS A 388 -8.40 -13.29 -28.40
CA LYS A 388 -7.66 -14.31 -27.66
C LYS A 388 -8.47 -15.58 -27.56
N HIS A 389 -7.77 -16.70 -27.66
CA HIS A 389 -8.31 -18.04 -27.62
C HIS A 389 -7.62 -18.87 -26.57
N HIS A 390 -8.30 -19.90 -26.09
CA HIS A 390 -7.85 -20.71 -24.94
C HIS A 390 -7.19 -22.01 -25.41
N THR A 391 -6.16 -22.44 -24.65
CA THR A 391 -5.48 -23.71 -24.81
C THR A 391 -5.77 -24.59 -23.61
N HIS A 392 -6.24 -25.82 -23.85
CA HIS A 392 -6.40 -26.85 -22.79
C HIS A 392 -5.38 -27.96 -23.00
N ILE A 393 -4.68 -28.36 -21.91
CA ILE A 393 -3.75 -29.49 -21.90
C ILE A 393 -4.10 -30.41 -20.76
N GLY A 394 -4.51 -31.63 -21.05
CA GLY A 394 -4.96 -32.63 -20.09
C GLY A 394 -3.83 -33.15 -19.18
N SER A 395 -4.24 -33.77 -18.07
CA SER A 395 -3.35 -34.26 -17.03
C SER A 395 -2.38 -35.33 -17.57
N GLY A 396 -1.17 -35.37 -17.00
CA GLY A 396 -0.15 -36.36 -17.36
C GLY A 396 0.51 -36.14 -18.73
N THR A 397 0.11 -35.11 -19.47
CA THR A 397 0.62 -34.80 -20.81
C THR A 397 2.04 -34.27 -20.74
N LYS A 398 2.85 -34.63 -21.74
CA LYS A 398 4.25 -34.16 -21.92
C LYS A 398 4.34 -33.42 -23.26
N THR A 399 4.65 -32.14 -23.23
CA THR A 399 4.94 -31.40 -24.45
C THR A 399 6.41 -31.51 -24.80
N GLY A 400 6.73 -31.71 -26.06
CA GLY A 400 8.11 -31.67 -26.54
C GLY A 400 8.71 -30.26 -26.51
N ALA A 401 10.02 -30.17 -26.51
CA ALA A 401 10.69 -28.88 -26.61
C ALA A 401 10.32 -28.13 -27.91
N ASN A 402 10.23 -26.80 -27.88
CA ASN A 402 9.86 -25.95 -28.99
C ASN A 402 8.50 -26.32 -29.62
N SER A 403 7.54 -26.74 -28.82
CA SER A 403 6.16 -27.00 -29.31
C SER A 403 5.34 -25.72 -29.29
N VAL A 404 4.56 -25.50 -30.35
CA VAL A 404 3.60 -24.37 -30.43
C VAL A 404 2.19 -24.91 -30.48
N PHE A 405 1.32 -24.41 -29.61
CA PHE A 405 -0.10 -24.73 -29.58
C PHE A 405 -0.90 -23.56 -30.15
N VAL A 406 -1.53 -23.73 -31.30
CA VAL A 406 -2.33 -22.68 -31.95
C VAL A 406 -3.75 -22.76 -31.43
N ALA A 407 -4.08 -21.84 -30.53
CA ALA A 407 -5.40 -21.78 -29.92
C ALA A 407 -6.49 -21.27 -30.89
N PRO A 408 -7.79 -21.70 -30.75
CA PRO A 408 -8.29 -22.58 -29.68
C PRO A 408 -7.89 -24.04 -29.92
N ILE A 409 -7.48 -24.74 -28.86
CA ILE A 409 -7.06 -26.14 -28.96
C ILE A 409 -7.23 -26.90 -27.65
N THR A 410 -7.60 -28.16 -27.74
CA THR A 410 -7.66 -29.11 -26.64
C THR A 410 -6.70 -30.28 -26.91
N VAL A 411 -5.75 -30.47 -25.99
CA VAL A 411 -4.88 -31.65 -25.92
C VAL A 411 -5.35 -32.51 -24.76
N GLY A 412 -5.65 -33.76 -25.05
CA GLY A 412 -6.18 -34.72 -24.09
C GLY A 412 -5.19 -35.11 -22.99
N GLU A 413 -5.58 -36.09 -22.19
CA GLU A 413 -4.77 -36.61 -21.07
C GLU A 413 -3.72 -37.60 -21.56
N ASN A 414 -2.59 -37.70 -20.84
CA ASN A 414 -1.49 -38.63 -21.09
C ASN A 414 -0.95 -38.55 -22.55
N VAL A 415 -1.07 -37.41 -23.20
CA VAL A 415 -0.54 -37.18 -24.54
C VAL A 415 0.97 -36.92 -24.47
N THR A 416 1.68 -37.38 -25.52
CA THR A 416 3.04 -36.97 -25.79
C THR A 416 3.08 -36.17 -27.08
N VAL A 417 3.58 -34.93 -27.01
CA VAL A 417 3.80 -34.10 -28.18
C VAL A 417 5.27 -34.17 -28.58
N ALA A 418 5.55 -34.50 -29.84
CA ALA A 418 6.92 -34.56 -30.36
C ALA A 418 7.57 -33.16 -30.38
N ALA A 419 8.85 -33.06 -30.03
CA ALA A 419 9.58 -31.79 -30.06
C ALA A 419 9.53 -31.13 -31.45
N GLY A 420 9.45 -29.78 -31.49
CA GLY A 420 9.35 -28.99 -32.70
C GLY A 420 8.00 -29.07 -33.44
N SER A 421 6.95 -29.55 -32.78
CA SER A 421 5.61 -29.66 -33.39
C SER A 421 4.80 -28.37 -33.27
N VAL A 422 4.08 -28.03 -34.34
CA VAL A 422 3.06 -26.97 -34.33
C VAL A 422 1.69 -27.63 -34.32
N ILE A 423 1.04 -27.67 -33.16
CA ILE A 423 -0.23 -28.35 -32.95
C ILE A 423 -1.37 -27.34 -33.18
N SER A 424 -2.19 -27.60 -34.20
CA SER A 424 -3.28 -26.71 -34.62
C SER A 424 -4.63 -27.43 -34.69
N LYS A 425 -4.71 -28.67 -34.26
CA LYS A 425 -5.93 -29.48 -34.14
C LYS A 425 -5.93 -30.23 -32.81
N ASP A 426 -7.13 -30.48 -32.31
CA ASP A 426 -7.30 -31.23 -31.06
C ASP A 426 -6.60 -32.58 -31.09
N VAL A 427 -6.05 -32.98 -29.96
CA VAL A 427 -5.31 -34.22 -29.80
C VAL A 427 -6.07 -35.12 -28.81
N PRO A 428 -6.50 -36.32 -29.18
CA PRO A 428 -7.20 -37.22 -28.29
C PRO A 428 -6.26 -37.79 -27.19
N ASP A 429 -6.86 -38.30 -26.13
CA ASP A 429 -6.15 -38.89 -24.98
C ASP A 429 -5.20 -40.01 -25.42
N ASN A 430 -4.17 -40.25 -24.63
CA ASN A 430 -3.24 -41.36 -24.78
C ASN A 430 -2.54 -41.43 -26.16
N SER A 431 -2.32 -40.27 -26.79
CA SER A 431 -1.82 -40.16 -28.15
C SER A 431 -0.39 -39.63 -28.23
N LEU A 432 0.30 -39.94 -29.32
CA LEU A 432 1.53 -39.24 -29.73
C LEU A 432 1.19 -38.29 -30.87
N ALA A 433 1.30 -36.98 -30.62
CA ALA A 433 1.10 -35.94 -31.62
C ALA A 433 2.42 -35.53 -32.28
N ILE A 434 2.52 -35.62 -33.60
CA ILE A 434 3.69 -35.21 -34.38
C ILE A 434 3.23 -34.27 -35.48
N ALA A 435 3.66 -33.01 -35.45
CA ALA A 435 3.31 -31.99 -36.45
C ALA A 435 4.56 -31.19 -36.82
N ARG A 436 5.49 -31.88 -37.49
CA ARG A 436 6.75 -31.35 -38.01
C ARG A 436 7.19 -32.12 -39.25
N GLU A 437 7.96 -31.49 -40.13
CA GLU A 437 8.55 -32.12 -41.29
C GLU A 437 9.58 -33.22 -40.89
N ARG A 438 9.72 -34.22 -41.78
CA ARG A 438 10.77 -35.22 -41.65
C ARG A 438 12.12 -34.62 -41.94
N GLN A 439 13.11 -34.94 -41.15
CA GLN A 439 14.49 -34.50 -41.36
C GLN A 439 14.99 -34.97 -42.75
N LYS A 440 15.57 -34.05 -43.51
CA LYS A 440 16.24 -34.31 -44.78
C LYS A 440 17.71 -33.86 -44.64
N ASN A 441 18.64 -34.76 -44.89
CA ASN A 441 20.06 -34.43 -44.93
C ASN A 441 20.44 -34.18 -46.41
N ILE A 442 21.22 -33.11 -46.63
CA ILE A 442 21.81 -32.81 -47.94
C ILE A 442 23.31 -33.00 -47.77
N GLU A 443 23.82 -34.10 -48.32
CA GLU A 443 25.25 -34.44 -48.27
C GLU A 443 26.02 -33.49 -49.21
N GLY A 444 27.24 -33.15 -48.83
CA GLY A 444 28.11 -32.25 -49.64
C GLY A 444 27.70 -30.81 -49.69
N TRP A 445 26.86 -30.32 -48.71
CA TRP A 445 26.43 -28.92 -48.61
C TRP A 445 27.57 -27.94 -48.21
N HIS A 446 28.74 -28.46 -47.86
CA HIS A 446 29.85 -27.58 -47.50
C HIS A 446 30.34 -26.82 -48.73
N VAL A 447 30.20 -25.50 -48.73
CA VAL A 447 30.76 -24.59 -49.74
C VAL A 447 32.14 -24.22 -49.28
N GLU A 448 33.20 -24.66 -49.97
CA GLU A 448 34.54 -24.13 -49.77
C GLU A 448 34.52 -22.64 -50.08
N SER A 449 34.80 -21.80 -49.11
CA SER A 449 35.06 -20.38 -49.35
C SER A 449 36.44 -20.26 -49.96
N ASP A 450 36.50 -19.76 -51.18
CA ASP A 450 37.74 -19.30 -51.82
C ASP A 450 38.48 -18.25 -50.99
#